data_980c8ed593319c08d8779ff05f4cf4ef
#
_entry.id   980c8ed593319c08d8779ff05f4cf4ef
#
_cell.length_a   1.000
_cell.length_b   1.000
_cell.length_c   1.000
_cell.angle_alpha   90.00
_cell.angle_beta   90.00
_cell.angle_gamma   90.00
#
_symmetry.space_group_name_H-M   'P 1'
#
loop_
_entity.id
_entity.type
_entity.pdbx_description
1 polymer ?
#
loop_
_entity_poly.entity_id
_entity_poly.type
_entity_poly.pdbx_seq_one_letter_code
_entity_poly.pdbx_strand_id
1 'polypeptide(L)'
;MAHRVAKGLVGGCALLLGVTVTGCGAPQYTYVANSNASTYFKVPHGWHKVDGDALQKVEAELQYPVGGWQVAYEAGSEASANDFLGFGSNQPFVFAEIGPLTQAGSQDLSYNVLRDIFLPVTSTTRQNEPAGYPLSNFKQIRDENLTPGHGVHGVRETFDYTLNGATDTFDEIALTNAEQTVVYFLVLHCTASCYSSDQTAINDVMSSFTIRSSS
;
A
#
# COMPACT_ATOMS: atom_id res chain seq x y z
N MET A 1 -25.67 -43.83 79.82
CA MET A 1 -25.35 -44.41 78.49
C MET A 1 -25.91 -43.44 77.44
N ALA A 2 -25.05 -42.65 76.81
CA ALA A 2 -25.48 -41.57 75.96
C ALA A 2 -24.89 -41.79 74.56
N HIS A 3 -25.70 -42.06 73.56
CA HIS A 3 -25.30 -42.11 72.19
C HIS A 3 -25.26 -40.70 71.60
N ARG A 4 -24.10 -40.28 71.12
CA ARG A 4 -23.94 -39.06 70.32
C ARG A 4 -23.94 -39.45 68.83
N VAL A 5 -24.90 -38.89 68.07
CA VAL A 5 -24.98 -38.97 66.63
C VAL A 5 -24.17 -37.81 66.04
N ALA A 6 -23.17 -38.10 65.20
CA ALA A 6 -22.40 -37.13 64.45
C ALA A 6 -23.14 -36.78 63.15
N LYS A 7 -23.40 -35.50 62.94
CA LYS A 7 -23.92 -34.97 61.65
C LYS A 7 -22.74 -34.64 60.73
N GLY A 8 -22.66 -35.33 59.59
CA GLY A 8 -21.71 -35.02 58.51
C GLY A 8 -22.19 -33.81 57.72
N LEU A 9 -21.29 -32.84 57.56
CA LEU A 9 -21.47 -31.69 56.66
C LEU A 9 -20.99 -32.09 55.26
N VAL A 10 -21.92 -32.09 54.31
CA VAL A 10 -21.60 -32.22 52.87
C VAL A 10 -21.30 -30.82 52.34
N GLY A 11 -20.03 -30.56 52.09
CA GLY A 11 -19.58 -29.33 51.43
C GLY A 11 -19.77 -29.43 49.91
N GLY A 12 -20.71 -28.69 49.39
CA GLY A 12 -20.89 -28.53 47.93
C GLY A 12 -19.83 -27.63 47.34
N CYS A 13 -18.97 -28.18 46.49
CA CYS A 13 -18.04 -27.41 45.68
C CYS A 13 -18.78 -26.84 44.46
N ALA A 14 -19.12 -25.56 44.49
CA ALA A 14 -19.66 -24.83 43.32
C ALA A 14 -18.55 -24.55 42.33
N LEU A 15 -18.48 -25.31 41.23
CA LEU A 15 -17.61 -25.03 40.08
C LEU A 15 -18.16 -23.81 39.35
N LEU A 16 -17.52 -22.65 39.54
CA LEU A 16 -17.70 -21.46 38.73
C LEU A 16 -17.04 -21.70 37.36
N LEU A 17 -17.85 -22.08 36.38
CA LEU A 17 -17.44 -22.05 34.95
C LEU A 17 -17.28 -20.60 34.54
N GLY A 18 -15.99 -20.12 34.54
CA GLY A 18 -15.63 -18.85 33.95
C GLY A 18 -15.80 -18.89 32.44
N VAL A 19 -16.87 -18.27 31.94
CA VAL A 19 -17.07 -18.03 30.52
C VAL A 19 -16.04 -16.95 30.12
N THR A 20 -14.91 -17.36 29.53
CA THR A 20 -14.00 -16.46 28.83
C THR A 20 -14.70 -15.98 27.57
N VAL A 21 -15.28 -14.79 27.61
CA VAL A 21 -15.73 -14.08 26.42
C VAL A 21 -14.47 -13.73 25.63
N THR A 22 -14.13 -14.54 24.63
CA THR A 22 -13.15 -14.15 23.60
C THR A 22 -13.77 -12.99 22.84
N GLY A 23 -13.41 -11.76 23.23
CA GLY A 23 -13.80 -10.56 22.50
C GLY A 23 -13.28 -10.68 21.07
N CYS A 24 -14.19 -10.63 20.08
CA CYS A 24 -13.81 -10.37 18.70
C CYS A 24 -13.10 -9.01 18.69
N GLY A 25 -11.76 -9.03 18.62
CA GLY A 25 -10.97 -7.82 18.42
C GLY A 25 -11.43 -7.15 17.12
N ALA A 26 -11.41 -5.81 17.09
CA ALA A 26 -11.67 -5.07 15.85
C ALA A 26 -10.75 -5.59 14.74
N PRO A 27 -11.20 -5.60 13.47
CA PRO A 27 -10.36 -6.07 12.37
C PRO A 27 -9.08 -5.22 12.30
N GLN A 28 -7.94 -5.88 12.19
CA GLN A 28 -6.64 -5.22 12.14
C GLN A 28 -6.41 -4.49 10.81
N TYR A 29 -7.06 -4.96 9.73
CA TYR A 29 -6.88 -4.44 8.38
C TYR A 29 -8.21 -4.18 7.69
N THR A 30 -8.19 -3.19 6.79
CA THR A 30 -9.19 -2.98 5.73
C THR A 30 -8.66 -3.64 4.46
N TYR A 31 -9.47 -4.54 3.86
CA TYR A 31 -9.11 -5.21 2.61
C TYR A 31 -9.65 -4.42 1.43
N VAL A 32 -8.75 -4.05 0.52
CA VAL A 32 -9.04 -3.30 -0.70
C VAL A 32 -8.97 -4.27 -1.87
N ALA A 33 -9.99 -4.27 -2.73
CA ALA A 33 -10.08 -5.19 -3.84
C ALA A 33 -10.63 -4.52 -5.11
N ASN A 34 -10.03 -4.87 -6.24
CA ASN A 34 -10.65 -4.73 -7.55
C ASN A 34 -10.95 -6.12 -8.10
N SER A 35 -12.18 -6.58 -7.96
CA SER A 35 -12.59 -7.92 -8.39
C SER A 35 -12.50 -8.12 -9.90
N ASN A 36 -12.71 -7.05 -10.70
CA ASN A 36 -12.63 -7.12 -12.16
C ASN A 36 -11.20 -7.36 -12.65
N ALA A 37 -10.22 -6.82 -11.93
CA ALA A 37 -8.80 -7.02 -12.23
C ALA A 37 -8.14 -8.06 -11.30
N SER A 38 -8.94 -8.76 -10.50
CA SER A 38 -8.47 -9.79 -9.55
C SER A 38 -7.31 -9.33 -8.66
N THR A 39 -7.31 -8.04 -8.26
CA THR A 39 -6.24 -7.42 -7.51
C THR A 39 -6.68 -7.10 -6.10
N TYR A 40 -5.78 -7.33 -5.15
CA TYR A 40 -6.06 -7.19 -3.72
C TYR A 40 -4.84 -6.62 -3.00
N PHE A 41 -5.10 -5.78 -2.00
CA PHE A 41 -4.13 -5.41 -0.96
C PHE A 41 -4.86 -5.10 0.34
N LYS A 42 -4.13 -4.90 1.43
CA LYS A 42 -4.69 -4.50 2.72
C LYS A 42 -4.01 -3.25 3.24
N VAL A 43 -4.76 -2.45 3.97
CA VAL A 43 -4.22 -1.31 4.73
C VAL A 43 -4.60 -1.47 6.21
N PRO A 44 -3.83 -0.93 7.16
CA PRO A 44 -4.24 -0.90 8.57
C PRO A 44 -5.64 -0.29 8.72
N HIS A 45 -6.47 -0.86 9.61
CA HIS A 45 -7.86 -0.44 9.75
C HIS A 45 -8.05 1.04 10.12
N GLY A 46 -7.04 1.66 10.75
CA GLY A 46 -7.06 3.08 11.10
C GLY A 46 -6.71 4.03 9.95
N TRP A 47 -6.38 3.53 8.76
CA TRP A 47 -6.12 4.39 7.59
C TRP A 47 -7.44 4.82 6.94
N HIS A 48 -7.49 6.06 6.52
CA HIS A 48 -8.68 6.68 5.95
C HIS A 48 -8.60 6.70 4.42
N LYS A 49 -9.73 6.36 3.79
CA LYS A 49 -9.84 6.41 2.34
C LYS A 49 -9.88 7.85 1.87
N VAL A 50 -9.06 8.19 0.88
CA VAL A 50 -9.10 9.49 0.19
C VAL A 50 -10.38 9.59 -0.64
N ASP A 51 -10.99 10.78 -0.69
CA ASP A 51 -12.11 11.04 -1.56
C ASP A 51 -11.71 10.91 -3.03
N GLY A 52 -12.47 10.10 -3.79
CA GLY A 52 -12.13 9.78 -5.17
C GLY A 52 -12.24 10.95 -6.12
N ASP A 53 -13.21 11.84 -5.93
CA ASP A 53 -13.40 13.01 -6.78
C ASP A 53 -12.29 14.04 -6.52
N ALA A 54 -11.89 14.20 -5.25
CA ALA A 54 -10.76 15.05 -4.88
C ALA A 54 -9.44 14.49 -5.45
N LEU A 55 -9.23 13.17 -5.42
CA LEU A 55 -8.05 12.52 -5.99
C LEU A 55 -7.94 12.78 -7.49
N GLN A 56 -9.02 12.52 -8.26
CA GLN A 56 -9.07 12.77 -9.70
C GLN A 56 -8.80 14.24 -10.05
N LYS A 57 -9.26 15.18 -9.22
CA LYS A 57 -8.99 16.59 -9.43
C LYS A 57 -7.50 16.93 -9.30
N VAL A 58 -6.85 16.41 -8.28
CA VAL A 58 -5.40 16.60 -8.06
C VAL A 58 -4.61 15.96 -9.21
N GLU A 59 -4.94 14.75 -9.61
CA GLU A 59 -4.32 14.08 -10.75
C GLU A 59 -4.44 14.88 -12.05
N ALA A 60 -5.63 15.46 -12.29
CA ALA A 60 -5.86 16.30 -13.47
C ALA A 60 -5.02 17.60 -13.41
N GLU A 61 -4.89 18.23 -12.25
CA GLU A 61 -4.05 19.42 -12.04
C GLU A 61 -2.57 19.11 -12.26
N LEU A 62 -2.12 17.92 -11.88
CA LEU A 62 -0.76 17.42 -12.07
C LEU A 62 -0.52 16.83 -13.46
N GLN A 63 -1.54 16.76 -14.31
CA GLN A 63 -1.51 16.10 -15.62
C GLN A 63 -1.09 14.62 -15.51
N TYR A 64 -1.37 13.99 -14.36
CA TYR A 64 -1.13 12.55 -14.18
C TYR A 64 -2.09 11.77 -15.10
N PRO A 65 -1.62 10.78 -15.85
CA PRO A 65 -2.47 10.02 -16.76
C PRO A 65 -3.45 9.17 -15.96
N VAL A 66 -4.72 9.61 -15.91
CA VAL A 66 -5.80 8.88 -15.25
C VAL A 66 -6.34 7.81 -16.18
N GLY A 67 -6.33 6.56 -15.77
CA GLY A 67 -6.86 5.49 -16.57
C GLY A 67 -7.19 4.23 -15.79
N GLY A 68 -8.46 3.97 -15.53
CA GLY A 68 -8.87 2.73 -14.90
C GLY A 68 -9.36 2.87 -13.46
N TRP A 69 -9.14 1.85 -12.65
CA TRP A 69 -9.53 1.86 -11.24
C TRP A 69 -8.43 2.44 -10.37
N GLN A 70 -8.81 3.35 -9.48
CA GLN A 70 -7.91 4.02 -8.57
C GLN A 70 -8.45 4.03 -7.15
N VAL A 71 -7.56 4.02 -6.17
CA VAL A 71 -7.90 4.19 -4.77
C VAL A 71 -6.67 4.66 -3.98
N ALA A 72 -6.88 5.53 -3.01
CA ALA A 72 -5.84 5.94 -2.08
C ALA A 72 -6.32 5.87 -0.62
N TYR A 73 -5.36 5.66 0.28
CA TYR A 73 -5.55 5.68 1.73
C TYR A 73 -4.39 6.42 2.39
N GLU A 74 -4.67 7.03 3.52
CA GLU A 74 -3.70 7.75 4.33
C GLU A 74 -3.82 7.38 5.82
N ALA A 75 -2.69 7.33 6.51
CA ALA A 75 -2.63 6.98 7.93
C ALA A 75 -3.10 8.10 8.87
N GLY A 76 -3.25 9.32 8.38
CA GLY A 76 -3.69 10.48 9.16
C GLY A 76 -5.12 10.39 9.65
N SER A 77 -5.51 11.34 10.50
CA SER A 77 -6.90 11.46 10.99
C SER A 77 -7.87 11.92 9.90
N GLU A 78 -7.37 12.61 8.87
CA GLU A 78 -8.10 13.08 7.70
C GLU A 78 -7.25 12.79 6.47
N ALA A 79 -7.77 11.99 5.55
CA ALA A 79 -7.07 11.69 4.31
C ALA A 79 -7.21 12.83 3.31
N SER A 80 -6.08 13.24 2.71
CA SER A 80 -6.00 14.35 1.76
C SER A 80 -5.53 13.90 0.39
N ALA A 81 -6.26 14.28 -0.66
CA ALA A 81 -5.81 14.06 -2.03
C ALA A 81 -4.54 14.86 -2.39
N ASN A 82 -4.27 15.96 -1.68
CA ASN A 82 -3.06 16.77 -1.91
C ASN A 82 -1.77 16.02 -1.55
N ASP A 83 -1.87 14.97 -0.72
CA ASP A 83 -0.73 14.14 -0.36
C ASP A 83 -0.36 13.11 -1.45
N PHE A 84 -1.12 13.04 -2.56
CA PHE A 84 -0.81 12.17 -3.72
C PHE A 84 0.62 12.39 -4.28
N LEU A 85 1.06 13.63 -4.39
CA LEU A 85 2.46 14.02 -4.65
C LEU A 85 2.98 15.02 -3.61
N GLY A 86 2.38 14.98 -2.40
CA GLY A 86 2.77 15.83 -1.28
C GLY A 86 4.06 15.34 -0.63
N PHE A 87 5.10 16.20 -0.61
CA PHE A 87 6.33 15.91 0.12
C PHE A 87 6.27 16.45 1.54
N GLY A 88 6.91 15.74 2.46
CA GLY A 88 7.05 16.17 3.84
C GLY A 88 5.92 15.71 4.78
N SER A 89 4.98 14.89 4.29
CA SER A 89 3.98 14.27 5.17
C SER A 89 4.62 13.22 6.07
N ASN A 90 4.33 13.31 7.38
CA ASN A 90 4.72 12.29 8.36
C ASN A 90 3.67 11.18 8.49
N GLN A 91 2.71 11.13 7.57
CA GLN A 91 1.69 10.09 7.50
C GLN A 91 1.90 9.28 6.22
N PRO A 92 1.98 7.95 6.31
CA PRO A 92 2.02 7.12 5.12
C PRO A 92 0.80 7.33 4.23
N PHE A 93 1.04 7.63 2.97
CA PHE A 93 0.03 7.70 1.92
C PHE A 93 0.25 6.54 0.94
N VAL A 94 -0.79 5.79 0.63
CA VAL A 94 -0.75 4.71 -0.36
C VAL A 94 -1.75 4.99 -1.48
N PHE A 95 -1.28 4.83 -2.71
CA PHE A 95 -2.08 4.92 -3.92
C PHE A 95 -1.96 3.64 -4.73
N ALA A 96 -3.09 3.16 -5.26
CA ALA A 96 -3.14 2.03 -6.17
C ALA A 96 -3.92 2.41 -7.43
N GLU A 97 -3.37 2.01 -8.57
CA GLU A 97 -4.01 2.16 -9.89
C GLU A 97 -3.94 0.85 -10.67
N ILE A 98 -5.03 0.56 -11.41
CA ILE A 98 -5.07 -0.56 -12.36
C ILE A 98 -5.71 -0.02 -13.64
N GLY A 99 -4.90 0.05 -14.68
CA GLY A 99 -5.33 0.63 -15.94
C GLY A 99 -4.94 -0.20 -17.17
N PRO A 100 -5.74 -0.14 -18.23
CA PRO A 100 -5.37 -0.74 -19.48
C PRO A 100 -4.26 0.05 -20.15
N LEU A 101 -3.32 -0.66 -20.77
CA LEU A 101 -2.35 -0.05 -21.67
C LEU A 101 -2.94 0.15 -23.06
N THR A 102 -2.60 1.27 -23.68
CA THR A 102 -2.83 1.44 -25.10
C THR A 102 -1.93 0.48 -25.90
N GLN A 103 -2.23 0.24 -27.17
CA GLN A 103 -1.38 -0.59 -28.02
C GLN A 103 0.07 -0.04 -28.09
N ALA A 104 0.23 1.27 -28.18
CA ALA A 104 1.55 1.90 -28.15
C ALA A 104 2.24 1.68 -26.80
N GLY A 105 1.54 1.95 -25.69
CA GLY A 105 2.08 1.71 -24.34
C GLY A 105 2.49 0.26 -24.09
N SER A 106 1.74 -0.71 -24.63
CA SER A 106 2.09 -2.13 -24.55
C SER A 106 3.35 -2.46 -25.36
N GLN A 107 3.54 -1.85 -26.53
CA GLN A 107 4.72 -2.07 -27.37
C GLN A 107 5.99 -1.45 -26.80
N ASP A 108 5.87 -0.32 -26.11
CA ASP A 108 6.98 0.41 -25.52
C ASP A 108 7.29 -0.04 -24.08
N LEU A 109 6.44 -0.90 -23.50
CA LEU A 109 6.57 -1.34 -22.11
C LEU A 109 7.88 -2.10 -21.89
N SER A 110 8.60 -1.69 -20.88
CA SER A 110 9.82 -2.34 -20.43
C SER A 110 9.95 -2.22 -18.91
N TYR A 111 10.86 -2.96 -18.29
CA TYR A 111 11.16 -2.80 -16.88
C TYR A 111 11.58 -1.37 -16.53
N ASN A 112 12.25 -0.65 -17.44
CA ASN A 112 12.62 0.74 -17.20
C ASN A 112 11.42 1.68 -17.27
N VAL A 113 10.47 1.45 -18.16
CA VAL A 113 9.20 2.20 -18.22
C VAL A 113 8.40 1.97 -16.93
N LEU A 114 8.37 0.74 -16.42
CA LEU A 114 7.72 0.43 -15.14
C LEU A 114 8.42 1.12 -13.96
N ARG A 115 9.76 1.27 -13.98
CA ARG A 115 10.52 2.01 -12.96
C ARG A 115 10.23 3.49 -12.95
N ASP A 116 9.95 4.06 -14.11
CA ASP A 116 9.74 5.50 -14.28
C ASP A 116 8.24 5.87 -14.30
N ILE A 117 7.35 4.96 -13.85
CA ILE A 117 5.90 5.13 -14.00
C ILE A 117 5.34 6.26 -13.14
N PHE A 118 5.90 6.48 -11.97
CA PHE A 118 5.44 7.50 -11.02
C PHE A 118 6.39 8.69 -10.94
N LEU A 119 7.66 8.43 -10.71
CA LEU A 119 8.73 9.43 -10.67
C LEU A 119 9.93 8.94 -11.49
N PRO A 120 10.79 9.84 -11.99
CA PRO A 120 11.96 9.45 -12.76
C PRO A 120 12.99 8.73 -11.86
N VAL A 121 13.13 7.41 -12.03
CA VAL A 121 14.03 6.56 -11.24
C VAL A 121 15.24 6.12 -12.04
N THR A 122 15.07 5.78 -13.32
CA THR A 122 16.21 5.34 -14.15
C THR A 122 17.20 6.49 -14.40
N SER A 123 18.48 6.14 -14.53
CA SER A 123 19.52 7.14 -14.80
C SER A 123 19.27 7.90 -16.12
N THR A 124 18.71 7.21 -17.11
CA THR A 124 18.39 7.81 -18.42
C THR A 124 17.30 8.87 -18.27
N THR A 125 16.21 8.57 -17.59
CA THR A 125 15.11 9.53 -17.40
C THR A 125 15.58 10.72 -16.57
N ARG A 126 16.27 10.49 -15.43
CA ARG A 126 16.80 11.56 -14.57
C ARG A 126 17.80 12.49 -15.28
N GLN A 127 18.59 11.99 -16.22
CA GLN A 127 19.54 12.81 -17.00
C GLN A 127 18.84 13.66 -18.05
N ASN A 128 17.63 13.26 -18.47
CA ASN A 128 16.84 13.97 -19.49
C ASN A 128 15.81 14.94 -18.88
N GLU A 129 15.76 15.04 -17.55
CA GLU A 129 14.88 16.01 -16.90
C GLU A 129 15.26 17.45 -17.28
N PRO A 130 14.26 18.33 -17.47
CA PRO A 130 14.51 19.70 -17.85
C PRO A 130 15.30 20.47 -16.77
N ALA A 131 16.03 21.48 -17.18
CA ALA A 131 16.71 22.37 -16.24
C ALA A 131 15.69 23.00 -15.28
N GLY A 132 15.95 22.88 -13.98
CA GLY A 132 15.05 23.37 -12.94
C GLY A 132 13.99 22.34 -12.50
N TYR A 133 14.15 21.07 -12.89
CA TYR A 133 13.31 20.00 -12.34
C TYR A 133 13.33 20.01 -10.81
N PRO A 134 12.15 19.99 -10.14
CA PRO A 134 12.07 20.34 -8.72
C PRO A 134 12.60 19.25 -7.78
N LEU A 135 12.65 17.98 -8.24
CA LEU A 135 13.14 16.87 -7.42
C LEU A 135 14.67 16.80 -7.45
N SER A 136 15.26 16.50 -6.31
CA SER A 136 16.71 16.41 -6.12
C SER A 136 17.08 15.27 -5.18
N ASN A 137 18.38 15.02 -4.99
CA ASN A 137 18.93 14.06 -4.04
C ASN A 137 18.35 12.64 -4.18
N PHE A 138 18.14 12.18 -5.43
CA PHE A 138 17.74 10.80 -5.67
C PHE A 138 18.69 9.82 -5.01
N LYS A 139 18.12 8.85 -4.29
CA LYS A 139 18.89 7.75 -3.71
C LYS A 139 18.09 6.46 -3.82
N GLN A 140 18.63 5.50 -4.58
CA GLN A 140 18.03 4.17 -4.66
C GLN A 140 18.34 3.37 -3.40
N ILE A 141 17.29 2.75 -2.83
CA ILE A 141 17.36 1.89 -1.64
C ILE A 141 17.14 0.43 -2.04
N ARG A 142 16.17 0.15 -2.92
CA ARG A 142 15.85 -1.16 -3.47
C ARG A 142 15.56 -1.05 -4.96
N ASP A 143 15.92 -2.09 -5.71
CA ASP A 143 15.54 -2.31 -7.10
C ASP A 143 15.47 -3.82 -7.35
N GLU A 144 14.27 -4.33 -7.55
CA GLU A 144 14.00 -5.76 -7.71
C GLU A 144 13.07 -6.00 -8.89
N ASN A 145 13.42 -6.97 -9.76
CA ASN A 145 12.48 -7.50 -10.74
C ASN A 145 11.59 -8.54 -10.07
N LEU A 146 10.29 -8.43 -10.28
CA LEU A 146 9.27 -9.31 -9.71
C LEU A 146 8.68 -10.22 -10.78
N THR A 147 8.44 -11.50 -10.40
CA THR A 147 7.73 -12.49 -11.20
C THR A 147 6.79 -13.29 -10.31
N PRO A 148 5.68 -12.71 -9.85
CA PRO A 148 4.81 -13.34 -8.86
C PRO A 148 4.03 -14.57 -9.36
N GLY A 149 4.19 -14.91 -10.64
CA GLY A 149 3.54 -16.07 -11.26
C GLY A 149 2.48 -15.69 -12.30
N HIS A 150 1.94 -16.69 -12.99
CA HIS A 150 0.88 -16.56 -14.01
C HIS A 150 1.22 -15.56 -15.13
N GLY A 151 2.51 -15.41 -15.48
CA GLY A 151 2.98 -14.47 -16.48
C GLY A 151 3.05 -13.00 -16.01
N VAL A 152 2.55 -12.68 -14.82
CA VAL A 152 2.69 -11.35 -14.23
C VAL A 152 4.16 -11.09 -13.93
N HIS A 153 4.64 -9.92 -14.32
CA HIS A 153 6.02 -9.50 -14.11
C HIS A 153 6.12 -7.99 -13.97
N GLY A 154 7.22 -7.51 -13.42
CA GLY A 154 7.47 -6.08 -13.25
C GLY A 154 8.57 -5.80 -12.24
N VAL A 155 8.43 -4.73 -11.47
CA VAL A 155 9.46 -4.21 -10.57
C VAL A 155 8.90 -3.86 -9.20
N ARG A 156 9.76 -3.89 -8.19
CA ARG A 156 9.58 -3.18 -6.93
C ARG A 156 10.80 -2.31 -6.69
N GLU A 157 10.55 -1.05 -6.39
CA GLU A 157 11.59 -0.09 -6.08
C GLU A 157 11.31 0.62 -4.77
N THR A 158 12.41 0.98 -4.08
CA THR A 158 12.33 1.90 -2.94
C THR A 158 13.41 2.94 -3.14
N PHE A 159 13.04 4.21 -3.09
CA PHE A 159 13.97 5.31 -3.34
C PHE A 159 13.59 6.57 -2.57
N ASP A 160 14.59 7.43 -2.34
CA ASP A 160 14.38 8.76 -1.76
C ASP A 160 14.41 9.82 -2.85
N TYR A 161 13.58 10.86 -2.68
CA TYR A 161 13.66 12.13 -3.37
C TYR A 161 13.49 13.28 -2.39
N THR A 162 14.09 14.43 -2.73
CA THR A 162 13.94 15.69 -1.97
C THR A 162 13.22 16.73 -2.81
N LEU A 163 12.17 17.33 -2.25
CA LEU A 163 11.46 18.49 -2.78
C LEU A 163 11.38 19.57 -1.71
N ASN A 164 11.82 20.80 -2.03
CA ASN A 164 11.77 21.96 -1.11
C ASN A 164 12.39 21.68 0.28
N GLY A 165 13.42 20.84 0.34
CA GLY A 165 14.10 20.47 1.59
C GLY A 165 13.47 19.32 2.38
N ALA A 166 12.29 18.84 2.02
CA ALA A 166 11.70 17.62 2.55
C ALA A 166 12.16 16.41 1.73
N THR A 167 12.61 15.35 2.41
CA THR A 167 13.00 14.09 1.76
C THR A 167 11.96 13.02 2.09
N ASP A 168 11.33 12.49 1.05
CA ASP A 168 10.38 11.40 1.15
C ASP A 168 10.97 10.11 0.57
N THR A 169 10.59 9.00 1.18
CA THR A 169 10.86 7.65 0.69
C THR A 169 9.61 7.12 0.00
N PHE A 170 9.80 6.66 -1.22
CA PHE A 170 8.79 6.00 -2.06
C PHE A 170 9.08 4.51 -2.11
N ASP A 171 8.06 3.67 -1.90
CA ASP A 171 8.11 2.22 -2.11
C ASP A 171 7.02 1.90 -3.14
N GLU A 172 7.42 1.48 -4.34
CA GLU A 172 6.49 1.23 -5.42
C GLU A 172 6.60 -0.18 -5.97
N ILE A 173 5.47 -0.69 -6.44
CA ILE A 173 5.35 -1.94 -7.18
C ILE A 173 4.61 -1.63 -8.47
N ALA A 174 5.27 -1.86 -9.61
CA ALA A 174 4.69 -1.72 -10.93
C ALA A 174 4.76 -3.06 -11.66
N LEU A 175 3.60 -3.63 -11.98
CA LEU A 175 3.48 -4.95 -12.60
C LEU A 175 2.65 -4.87 -13.88
N THR A 176 2.82 -5.84 -14.76
CA THR A 176 1.97 -6.05 -15.94
C THR A 176 1.58 -7.51 -16.06
N ASN A 177 0.48 -7.80 -16.75
CA ASN A 177 0.08 -9.16 -17.11
C ASN A 177 0.98 -9.73 -18.23
N ALA A 178 0.83 -11.02 -18.51
CA ALA A 178 1.62 -11.73 -19.53
C ALA A 178 1.52 -11.07 -20.93
N GLU A 179 0.37 -10.55 -21.28
CA GLU A 179 0.05 -9.91 -22.56
C GLU A 179 0.48 -8.43 -22.62
N GLN A 180 0.97 -7.87 -21.51
CA GLN A 180 1.34 -6.44 -21.40
C GLN A 180 0.20 -5.49 -21.80
N THR A 181 -1.02 -5.81 -21.39
CA THR A 181 -2.23 -5.03 -21.70
C THR A 181 -2.79 -4.28 -20.51
N VAL A 182 -2.34 -4.59 -19.31
CA VAL A 182 -2.77 -3.96 -18.05
C VAL A 182 -1.56 -3.66 -17.18
N VAL A 183 -1.52 -2.47 -16.61
CA VAL A 183 -0.59 -2.10 -15.53
C VAL A 183 -1.32 -2.18 -14.19
N TYR A 184 -0.63 -2.75 -13.21
CA TYR A 184 -1.01 -2.81 -11.81
C TYR A 184 0.03 -2.04 -11.02
N PHE A 185 -0.37 -0.96 -10.42
CA PHE A 185 0.53 -0.05 -9.73
C PHE A 185 0.12 0.13 -8.27
N LEU A 186 1.08 0.10 -7.38
CA LEU A 186 0.94 0.45 -5.97
C LEU A 186 2.15 1.27 -5.54
N VAL A 187 1.94 2.46 -5.01
CA VAL A 187 3.00 3.27 -4.41
C VAL A 187 2.59 3.69 -3.01
N LEU A 188 3.56 3.65 -2.10
CA LEU A 188 3.42 4.18 -0.76
C LEU A 188 4.58 5.14 -0.49
N HIS A 189 4.28 6.30 0.08
CA HIS A 189 5.31 7.26 0.45
C HIS A 189 4.98 8.03 1.72
N CYS A 190 5.98 8.55 2.35
CA CYS A 190 5.99 9.56 3.40
C CYS A 190 7.44 10.01 3.64
N THR A 191 7.66 10.96 4.57
CA THR A 191 9.04 11.36 4.89
C THR A 191 9.95 10.17 5.20
N ALA A 192 11.23 10.27 4.93
CA ALA A 192 12.20 9.19 5.20
C ALA A 192 12.23 8.77 6.68
N SER A 193 11.95 9.69 7.60
CA SER A 193 11.79 9.39 9.03
C SER A 193 10.51 8.62 9.32
N CYS A 194 9.39 8.98 8.71
CA CYS A 194 8.13 8.26 8.77
C CYS A 194 8.29 6.84 8.22
N TYR A 195 8.85 6.70 7.02
CA TYR A 195 9.09 5.40 6.39
C TYR A 195 9.90 4.46 7.30
N SER A 196 10.93 4.99 7.96
CA SER A 196 11.75 4.23 8.89
C SER A 196 10.99 3.82 10.16
N SER A 197 10.15 4.70 10.73
CA SER A 197 9.39 4.41 11.96
C SER A 197 8.20 3.47 11.71
N ASP A 198 7.53 3.56 10.57
CA ASP A 198 6.34 2.79 10.23
C ASP A 198 6.63 1.58 9.32
N GLN A 199 7.90 1.20 9.19
CA GLN A 199 8.37 0.17 8.26
C GLN A 199 7.58 -1.14 8.33
N THR A 200 7.13 -1.56 9.53
CA THR A 200 6.34 -2.79 9.68
C THR A 200 4.98 -2.66 9.00
N ALA A 201 4.25 -1.57 9.25
CA ALA A 201 2.94 -1.32 8.64
C ALA A 201 3.07 -1.15 7.12
N ILE A 202 4.10 -0.42 6.68
CA ILE A 202 4.41 -0.20 5.26
C ILE A 202 4.70 -1.53 4.55
N ASN A 203 5.56 -2.36 5.12
CA ASN A 203 5.86 -3.69 4.57
C ASN A 203 4.62 -4.58 4.51
N ASP A 204 3.73 -4.51 5.51
CA ASP A 204 2.48 -5.26 5.53
C ASP A 204 1.53 -4.84 4.39
N VAL A 205 1.46 -3.54 4.07
CA VAL A 205 0.71 -3.02 2.91
C VAL A 205 1.35 -3.53 1.62
N MET A 206 2.61 -3.21 1.39
CA MET A 206 3.32 -3.50 0.13
C MET A 206 3.38 -4.99 -0.18
N SER A 207 3.68 -5.84 0.79
CA SER A 207 3.75 -7.30 0.61
C SER A 207 2.38 -7.95 0.41
N SER A 208 1.29 -7.27 0.73
CA SER A 208 -0.07 -7.76 0.54
C SER A 208 -0.61 -7.56 -0.87
N PHE A 209 0.06 -6.75 -1.69
CA PHE A 209 -0.36 -6.49 -3.06
C PHE A 209 -0.27 -7.77 -3.89
N THR A 210 -1.42 -8.23 -4.36
CA THR A 210 -1.57 -9.54 -4.99
C THR A 210 -2.48 -9.45 -6.21
N ILE A 211 -2.03 -10.03 -7.31
CA ILE A 211 -2.82 -10.23 -8.52
C ILE A 211 -3.12 -11.72 -8.60
N ARG A 212 -4.40 -12.08 -8.63
CA ARG A 212 -4.84 -13.47 -8.79
C ARG A 212 -5.16 -13.73 -10.25
N SER A 213 -4.75 -14.88 -10.77
CA SER A 213 -5.23 -15.33 -12.07
C SER A 213 -6.74 -15.58 -12.00
N SER A 214 -7.49 -15.06 -12.97
CA SER A 214 -8.84 -15.58 -13.25
C SER A 214 -8.68 -17.05 -13.67
N SER A 215 -9.15 -17.96 -12.84
CA SER A 215 -9.23 -19.39 -13.16
C SER A 215 -10.26 -19.66 -14.25
#